data_8d68ad02e80b9c16ce3ef8a0fce020d3
#
_entry.id   8d68ad02e80b9c16ce3ef8a0fce020d3
#
_cell.length_a   1.000
_cell.length_b   1.000
_cell.length_c   1.000
_cell.angle_alpha   90.00
_cell.angle_beta   90.00
_cell.angle_gamma   90.00
#
_symmetry.space_group_name_H-M   'P 1'
#
loop_
_entity.id
_entity.type
_entity.pdbx_description
1 polymer ?
#
loop_
_entity_poly.entity_id
_entity_poly.type
_entity_poly.pdbx_seq_one_letter_code
_entity_poly.pdbx_strand_id
1 'polypeptide(L)'
;VFDMPNTSPPIMRRGEVQRRLECADRANSPVFYGLYCGLSNDPEQIAEAVACTREFDQVVGLKLFAGKSTGNLSIPDTASQSLVFETLAKEDYRGILAIHCENEADFIPERWDPKRPISHCEARPAIAEVNSISKMISLAHNAAYKGILHVAHISLPESVELLEIARTEVKFTLTCGVTPHHLLLHDTKMNKADGLLLKMNPPLRSKEAKDNLMKMLLEERINWIETDHAPHLKNEKLGPPYASGIPGFPILPTLIRKLREKGASPGLIDRITHLNICKIYNVSIPKRPLNDVELFREYEFNAYENM
;
A
#
# COMPACT_ATOMS: atom_id res chain seq x y z
N VAL A 1 -3.83 -7.55 11.03
CA VAL A 1 -3.52 -7.58 9.58
C VAL A 1 -4.73 -7.08 8.83
N PHE A 2 -4.50 -6.24 7.78
CA PHE A 2 -5.53 -5.83 6.83
C PHE A 2 -5.17 -6.41 5.46
N ASP A 3 -5.97 -7.38 5.01
CA ASP A 3 -5.72 -8.14 3.78
C ASP A 3 -6.20 -7.36 2.55
N MET A 4 -5.38 -7.35 1.49
CA MET A 4 -5.70 -6.64 0.25
C MET A 4 -6.57 -7.51 -0.68
N PRO A 5 -7.42 -6.91 -1.54
CA PRO A 5 -8.40 -7.65 -2.33
C PRO A 5 -7.82 -8.40 -3.53
N ASN A 6 -6.55 -8.21 -3.88
CA ASN A 6 -5.88 -8.84 -5.03
C ASN A 6 -5.48 -10.30 -4.74
N THR A 7 -6.37 -11.05 -4.16
CA THR A 7 -6.28 -12.50 -3.92
C THR A 7 -6.77 -13.32 -5.12
N SER A 8 -6.74 -14.64 -5.05
CA SER A 8 -7.30 -15.53 -6.06
C SER A 8 -8.35 -16.46 -5.43
N PRO A 9 -9.65 -16.26 -5.71
CA PRO A 9 -10.26 -15.15 -6.46
C PRO A 9 -10.11 -13.80 -5.72
N PRO A 10 -10.26 -12.67 -6.43
CA PRO A 10 -10.19 -11.35 -5.80
C PRO A 10 -11.44 -11.10 -4.92
N ILE A 11 -11.26 -10.28 -3.88
CA ILE A 11 -12.33 -9.93 -2.94
C ILE A 11 -13.04 -8.67 -3.45
N MET A 12 -14.13 -8.85 -4.20
CA MET A 12 -14.82 -7.76 -4.88
C MET A 12 -16.28 -7.61 -4.46
N ARG A 13 -16.91 -8.67 -4.02
CA ARG A 13 -18.34 -8.78 -3.73
C ARG A 13 -18.57 -9.54 -2.44
N ARG A 14 -19.80 -9.48 -1.94
CA ARG A 14 -20.22 -10.12 -0.69
C ARG A 14 -19.80 -11.58 -0.57
N GLY A 15 -19.99 -12.38 -1.63
CA GLY A 15 -19.65 -13.80 -1.60
C GLY A 15 -18.15 -14.07 -1.41
N GLU A 16 -17.27 -13.24 -2.00
CA GLU A 16 -15.81 -13.33 -1.80
C GLU A 16 -15.44 -12.89 -0.39
N VAL A 17 -16.05 -11.82 0.13
CA VAL A 17 -15.86 -11.35 1.52
C VAL A 17 -16.18 -12.49 2.50
N GLN A 18 -17.37 -13.12 2.40
CA GLN A 18 -17.78 -14.22 3.26
C GLN A 18 -16.78 -15.39 3.22
N ARG A 19 -16.43 -15.86 2.02
CA ARG A 19 -15.44 -16.93 1.86
C ARG A 19 -14.11 -16.61 2.49
N ARG A 20 -13.65 -15.34 2.37
CA ARG A 20 -12.37 -14.91 2.93
C ARG A 20 -12.41 -14.85 4.46
N LEU A 21 -13.49 -14.38 5.04
CA LEU A 21 -13.71 -14.39 6.50
C LEU A 21 -13.74 -15.81 7.05
N GLU A 22 -14.44 -16.76 6.38
CA GLU A 22 -14.41 -18.17 6.76
C GLU A 22 -13.01 -18.78 6.70
N CYS A 23 -12.15 -18.36 5.75
CA CYS A 23 -10.76 -18.80 5.70
C CYS A 23 -9.96 -18.25 6.90
N ALA A 24 -10.18 -16.99 7.27
CA ALA A 24 -9.53 -16.37 8.42
C ALA A 24 -9.95 -17.06 9.73
N ASP A 25 -11.23 -17.37 9.88
CA ASP A 25 -11.76 -18.08 11.06
C ASP A 25 -11.16 -19.49 11.18
N ARG A 26 -11.07 -20.23 10.07
CA ARG A 26 -10.41 -21.55 10.05
C ARG A 26 -8.93 -21.50 10.41
N ALA A 27 -8.23 -20.41 10.06
CA ALA A 27 -6.84 -20.23 10.43
C ALA A 27 -6.64 -20.04 11.93
N ASN A 28 -7.69 -19.65 12.67
CA ASN A 28 -7.70 -19.47 14.11
C ASN A 28 -6.46 -18.70 14.64
N SER A 29 -6.06 -17.69 13.88
CA SER A 29 -4.88 -16.87 14.22
C SER A 29 -5.22 -15.90 15.35
N PRO A 30 -4.33 -15.67 16.33
CA PRO A 30 -4.52 -14.66 17.36
C PRO A 30 -4.37 -13.23 16.86
N VAL A 31 -4.09 -13.03 15.57
CA VAL A 31 -3.90 -11.72 14.94
C VAL A 31 -5.26 -11.10 14.61
N PHE A 32 -5.45 -9.81 14.94
CA PHE A 32 -6.61 -9.08 14.44
C PHE A 32 -6.62 -9.12 12.90
N TYR A 33 -7.74 -9.54 12.34
CA TYR A 33 -7.91 -9.67 10.90
C TYR A 33 -9.00 -8.74 10.38
N GLY A 34 -8.65 -7.93 9.40
CA GLY A 34 -9.55 -7.17 8.58
C GLY A 34 -9.19 -7.34 7.11
N LEU A 35 -10.07 -6.92 6.21
CA LEU A 35 -9.84 -7.00 4.77
C LEU A 35 -10.39 -5.77 4.06
N TYR A 36 -9.86 -5.51 2.86
CA TYR A 36 -10.40 -4.55 1.94
C TYR A 36 -11.26 -5.23 0.86
N CYS A 37 -12.33 -4.56 0.46
CA CYS A 37 -13.06 -4.92 -0.75
C CYS A 37 -12.53 -4.09 -1.93
N GLY A 38 -12.22 -4.75 -3.05
CA GLY A 38 -11.70 -4.11 -4.25
C GLY A 38 -12.82 -3.42 -5.04
N LEU A 39 -12.45 -2.41 -5.81
CA LEU A 39 -13.36 -1.67 -6.68
C LEU A 39 -13.08 -1.97 -8.16
N SER A 40 -14.15 -1.96 -8.95
CA SER A 40 -14.14 -1.96 -10.41
C SER A 40 -14.69 -0.64 -10.96
N ASN A 41 -14.90 -0.56 -12.26
CA ASN A 41 -15.61 0.54 -12.92
C ASN A 41 -17.10 0.25 -13.12
N ASP A 42 -17.67 -0.69 -12.38
CA ASP A 42 -19.10 -1.01 -12.38
C ASP A 42 -19.77 -0.40 -11.15
N PRO A 43 -20.70 0.58 -11.31
CA PRO A 43 -21.39 1.23 -10.20
C PRO A 43 -22.15 0.27 -9.28
N GLU A 44 -22.71 -0.83 -9.82
CA GLU A 44 -23.42 -1.82 -9.01
C GLU A 44 -22.43 -2.59 -8.12
N GLN A 45 -21.27 -2.96 -8.65
CA GLN A 45 -20.21 -3.59 -7.86
C GLN A 45 -19.67 -2.64 -6.78
N ILE A 46 -19.48 -1.36 -7.10
CA ILE A 46 -19.04 -0.35 -6.13
C ILE A 46 -20.05 -0.20 -4.99
N ALA A 47 -21.34 -0.12 -5.31
CA ALA A 47 -22.42 -0.04 -4.32
C ALA A 47 -22.46 -1.28 -3.43
N GLU A 48 -22.29 -2.49 -4.00
CA GLU A 48 -22.18 -3.74 -3.23
C GLU A 48 -20.95 -3.76 -2.32
N ALA A 49 -19.78 -3.28 -2.79
CA ALA A 49 -18.59 -3.17 -1.98
C ALA A 49 -18.77 -2.19 -0.81
N VAL A 50 -19.46 -1.06 -1.04
CA VAL A 50 -19.84 -0.12 0.04
C VAL A 50 -20.78 -0.79 1.03
N ALA A 51 -21.78 -1.56 0.56
CA ALA A 51 -22.67 -2.32 1.44
C ALA A 51 -21.90 -3.33 2.32
N CYS A 52 -20.89 -3.99 1.78
CA CYS A 52 -20.03 -4.90 2.56
C CYS A 52 -19.33 -4.20 3.72
N THR A 53 -18.89 -2.93 3.57
CA THR A 53 -18.28 -2.19 4.68
C THR A 53 -19.25 -1.85 5.81
N ARG A 54 -20.55 -1.88 5.55
CA ARG A 54 -21.61 -1.64 6.54
C ARG A 54 -22.11 -2.93 7.16
N GLU A 55 -21.98 -4.05 6.46
CA GLU A 55 -22.50 -5.35 6.87
C GLU A 55 -21.45 -6.16 7.68
N PHE A 56 -20.17 -6.06 7.32
CA PHE A 56 -19.10 -6.85 7.93
C PHE A 56 -18.10 -5.93 8.63
N ASP A 57 -18.02 -6.00 9.94
CA ASP A 57 -17.07 -5.20 10.75
C ASP A 57 -15.61 -5.43 10.34
N GLN A 58 -15.29 -6.59 9.76
CA GLN A 58 -13.97 -6.94 9.28
C GLN A 58 -13.63 -6.29 7.92
N VAL A 59 -14.60 -5.75 7.19
CA VAL A 59 -14.33 -4.99 5.95
C VAL A 59 -13.93 -3.57 6.34
N VAL A 60 -12.64 -3.37 6.54
CA VAL A 60 -12.06 -2.13 7.10
C VAL A 60 -12.02 -0.97 6.12
N GLY A 61 -12.27 -1.22 4.84
CA GLY A 61 -12.28 -0.19 3.81
C GLY A 61 -12.36 -0.77 2.39
N LEU A 62 -12.23 0.13 1.42
CA LEU A 62 -12.24 -0.16 -0.01
C LEU A 62 -10.84 0.07 -0.60
N LYS A 63 -10.51 -0.67 -1.67
CA LYS A 63 -9.22 -0.56 -2.37
C LYS A 63 -9.41 -0.25 -3.84
N LEU A 64 -8.72 0.79 -4.31
CA LEU A 64 -8.60 1.15 -5.71
C LEU A 64 -7.14 0.98 -6.17
N PHE A 65 -6.95 0.35 -7.32
CA PHE A 65 -5.68 0.31 -8.02
C PHE A 65 -5.76 1.30 -9.20
N ALA A 66 -5.21 2.50 -9.03
CA ALA A 66 -5.25 3.55 -10.06
C ALA A 66 -4.30 3.29 -11.23
N GLY A 67 -3.44 2.30 -11.12
CA GLY A 67 -2.54 1.81 -12.15
C GLY A 67 -2.21 0.34 -11.96
N LYS A 68 -1.60 -0.26 -12.98
CA LYS A 68 -1.27 -1.69 -13.02
C LYS A 68 -0.30 -2.08 -11.91
N SER A 69 -0.77 -2.98 -11.06
CA SER A 69 0.01 -3.61 -10.00
C SER A 69 -0.18 -5.13 -10.07
N THR A 70 0.01 -5.85 -8.98
CA THR A 70 -0.20 -7.30 -8.93
C THR A 70 -1.71 -7.60 -9.02
N GLY A 71 -2.09 -8.47 -9.95
CA GLY A 71 -3.49 -8.82 -10.25
C GLY A 71 -4.10 -7.97 -11.37
N ASN A 72 -5.39 -8.22 -11.68
CA ASN A 72 -6.12 -7.59 -12.79
C ASN A 72 -7.20 -6.62 -12.28
N LEU A 73 -6.91 -5.85 -11.21
CA LEU A 73 -7.86 -4.95 -10.58
C LEU A 73 -7.59 -3.47 -10.91
N SER A 74 -6.68 -3.18 -11.85
CA SER A 74 -6.35 -1.79 -12.19
C SER A 74 -7.47 -1.09 -12.94
N ILE A 75 -7.68 0.17 -12.58
CA ILE A 75 -8.59 1.11 -13.26
C ILE A 75 -7.74 2.29 -13.72
N PRO A 76 -7.06 2.18 -14.90
CA PRO A 76 -6.06 3.17 -15.31
C PRO A 76 -6.66 4.43 -15.96
N ASP A 77 -7.83 4.35 -16.55
CA ASP A 77 -8.44 5.44 -17.28
C ASP A 77 -9.17 6.43 -16.36
N THR A 78 -9.06 7.71 -16.69
CA THR A 78 -9.59 8.80 -15.88
C THR A 78 -11.12 8.80 -15.78
N ALA A 79 -11.83 8.37 -16.81
CA ALA A 79 -13.30 8.34 -16.79
C ALA A 79 -13.81 7.29 -15.80
N SER A 80 -13.24 6.08 -15.83
CA SER A 80 -13.56 5.03 -14.86
C SER A 80 -13.16 5.43 -13.42
N GLN A 81 -12.02 6.10 -13.24
CA GLN A 81 -11.63 6.62 -11.93
C GLN A 81 -12.60 7.69 -11.43
N SER A 82 -13.10 8.61 -12.29
CA SER A 82 -14.14 9.57 -11.93
C SER A 82 -15.41 8.90 -11.49
N LEU A 83 -15.88 7.91 -12.27
CA LEU A 83 -17.08 7.12 -11.97
C LEU A 83 -16.99 6.44 -10.58
N VAL A 84 -15.81 5.94 -10.20
CA VAL A 84 -15.59 5.38 -8.85
C VAL A 84 -15.89 6.45 -7.79
N PHE A 85 -15.29 7.63 -7.85
CA PHE A 85 -15.51 8.69 -6.86
C PHE A 85 -16.94 9.22 -6.87
N GLU A 86 -17.56 9.39 -8.03
CA GLU A 86 -18.95 9.80 -8.18
C GLU A 86 -19.91 8.78 -7.53
N THR A 87 -19.65 7.49 -7.74
CA THR A 87 -20.45 6.42 -7.13
C THR A 87 -20.25 6.39 -5.61
N LEU A 88 -19.01 6.48 -5.12
CA LEU A 88 -18.73 6.54 -3.68
C LEU A 88 -19.41 7.74 -3.01
N ALA A 89 -19.42 8.91 -3.69
CA ALA A 89 -20.11 10.10 -3.19
C ALA A 89 -21.63 9.93 -3.17
N LYS A 90 -22.21 9.29 -4.22
CA LYS A 90 -23.65 8.96 -4.29
C LYS A 90 -24.06 8.01 -3.18
N GLU A 91 -23.22 7.01 -2.87
CA GLU A 91 -23.43 6.06 -1.77
C GLU A 91 -23.16 6.65 -0.37
N ASP A 92 -22.84 7.96 -0.29
CA ASP A 92 -22.39 8.66 0.95
C ASP A 92 -21.33 7.84 1.71
N TYR A 93 -20.38 7.26 0.99
CA TYR A 93 -19.30 6.49 1.60
C TYR A 93 -18.34 7.39 2.36
N ARG A 94 -18.18 7.13 3.66
CA ARG A 94 -17.33 7.92 4.56
C ARG A 94 -16.17 7.14 5.14
N GLY A 95 -16.03 5.88 4.75
CA GLY A 95 -14.94 5.01 5.17
C GLY A 95 -13.64 5.28 4.42
N ILE A 96 -12.72 4.35 4.54
CA ILE A 96 -11.37 4.45 3.98
C ILE A 96 -11.37 3.90 2.54
N LEU A 97 -10.89 4.72 1.61
CA LEU A 97 -10.50 4.30 0.27
C LEU A 97 -8.97 4.30 0.19
N ALA A 98 -8.37 3.12 0.26
CA ALA A 98 -6.93 2.95 0.06
C ALA A 98 -6.62 2.85 -1.44
N ILE A 99 -5.63 3.63 -1.91
CA ILE A 99 -5.29 3.70 -3.35
C ILE A 99 -3.82 3.33 -3.58
N HIS A 100 -3.59 2.43 -4.54
CA HIS A 100 -2.29 2.30 -5.19
C HIS A 100 -2.19 3.37 -6.27
N CYS A 101 -1.29 4.32 -6.09
CA CYS A 101 -1.16 5.50 -6.95
C CYS A 101 0.06 5.39 -7.87
N GLU A 102 -0.14 4.91 -9.09
CA GLU A 102 0.81 5.04 -10.21
C GLU A 102 0.00 5.28 -11.49
N ASN A 103 0.27 6.38 -12.19
CA ASN A 103 -0.42 6.71 -13.43
C ASN A 103 0.22 5.96 -14.61
N GLU A 104 -0.50 5.02 -15.21
CA GLU A 104 0.04 4.19 -16.31
C GLU A 104 0.47 4.99 -17.54
N ALA A 105 -0.13 6.16 -17.78
CA ALA A 105 0.25 7.04 -18.89
C ALA A 105 1.69 7.59 -18.77
N ASP A 106 2.25 7.58 -17.58
CA ASP A 106 3.62 8.01 -17.33
C ASP A 106 4.63 6.84 -17.34
N PHE A 107 4.16 5.61 -17.51
CA PHE A 107 5.06 4.45 -17.61
C PHE A 107 5.82 4.46 -18.93
N ILE A 108 7.01 3.88 -18.91
CA ILE A 108 7.92 3.74 -20.06
C ILE A 108 8.24 2.23 -20.21
N PRO A 109 7.27 1.41 -20.65
CA PRO A 109 7.39 -0.05 -20.64
C PRO A 109 8.59 -0.57 -21.44
N GLU A 110 8.98 0.14 -22.49
CA GLU A 110 10.12 -0.19 -23.36
C GLU A 110 11.48 -0.12 -22.65
N ARG A 111 11.56 0.52 -21.49
CA ARG A 111 12.77 0.53 -20.67
C ARG A 111 12.94 -0.73 -19.84
N TRP A 112 11.86 -1.51 -19.64
CA TRP A 112 11.92 -2.71 -18.82
C TRP A 112 12.72 -3.82 -19.48
N ASP A 113 13.79 -4.25 -18.81
CA ASP A 113 14.63 -5.39 -19.17
C ASP A 113 14.93 -6.25 -17.93
N PRO A 114 14.46 -7.51 -17.86
CA PRO A 114 14.70 -8.36 -16.69
C PRO A 114 16.18 -8.71 -16.49
N LYS A 115 17.04 -8.57 -17.52
CA LYS A 115 18.49 -8.73 -17.39
C LYS A 115 19.15 -7.53 -16.71
N ARG A 116 18.42 -6.44 -16.55
CA ARG A 116 18.84 -5.20 -15.92
C ARG A 116 17.79 -4.78 -14.89
N PRO A 117 17.74 -5.42 -13.69
CA PRO A 117 16.63 -5.27 -12.75
C PRO A 117 16.29 -3.82 -12.38
N ILE A 118 17.30 -2.93 -12.28
CA ILE A 118 17.08 -1.50 -12.03
C ILE A 118 16.20 -0.82 -13.10
N SER A 119 16.13 -1.36 -14.30
CA SER A 119 15.29 -0.85 -15.38
C SER A 119 13.80 -0.83 -15.01
N HIS A 120 13.38 -1.61 -14.00
CA HIS A 120 12.04 -1.53 -13.44
C HIS A 120 11.75 -0.14 -12.85
N CYS A 121 12.71 0.47 -12.17
CA CYS A 121 12.57 1.82 -11.62
C CYS A 121 12.50 2.87 -12.75
N GLU A 122 13.24 2.65 -13.86
CA GLU A 122 13.20 3.52 -15.03
C GLU A 122 11.90 3.41 -15.81
N ALA A 123 11.33 2.19 -15.89
CA ALA A 123 10.05 1.94 -16.55
C ALA A 123 8.84 2.48 -15.78
N ARG A 124 8.99 2.71 -14.47
CA ARG A 124 7.96 3.27 -13.58
C ARG A 124 8.50 4.51 -12.86
N PRO A 125 8.65 5.63 -13.59
CA PRO A 125 9.31 6.83 -13.09
C PRO A 125 8.53 7.47 -11.92
N ALA A 126 9.24 8.28 -11.12
CA ALA A 126 8.71 8.97 -9.95
C ALA A 126 7.45 9.80 -10.26
N ILE A 127 7.42 10.43 -11.42
CA ILE A 127 6.30 11.29 -11.84
C ILE A 127 4.97 10.51 -11.94
N ALA A 128 5.01 9.20 -12.19
CA ALA A 128 3.81 8.36 -12.24
C ALA A 128 3.07 8.32 -10.89
N GLU A 129 3.80 8.31 -9.78
CA GLU A 129 3.20 8.35 -8.43
C GLU A 129 2.62 9.73 -8.15
N VAL A 130 3.38 10.80 -8.35
CA VAL A 130 2.97 12.19 -8.08
C VAL A 130 1.73 12.59 -8.90
N ASN A 131 1.75 12.30 -10.21
CA ASN A 131 0.62 12.57 -11.10
C ASN A 131 -0.63 11.79 -10.72
N SER A 132 -0.46 10.51 -10.33
CA SER A 132 -1.59 9.70 -9.87
C SER A 132 -2.22 10.26 -8.60
N ILE A 133 -1.42 10.63 -7.60
CA ILE A 133 -1.91 11.20 -6.34
C ILE A 133 -2.67 12.51 -6.61
N SER A 134 -2.08 13.42 -7.39
CA SER A 134 -2.72 14.69 -7.77
C SER A 134 -4.06 14.47 -8.45
N LYS A 135 -4.11 13.51 -9.40
CA LYS A 135 -5.34 13.14 -10.10
C LYS A 135 -6.39 12.59 -9.14
N MET A 136 -6.04 11.65 -8.26
CA MET A 136 -6.99 11.05 -7.31
C MET A 136 -7.57 12.10 -6.36
N ILE A 137 -6.76 13.02 -5.86
CA ILE A 137 -7.21 14.13 -5.02
C ILE A 137 -8.20 15.02 -5.79
N SER A 138 -7.88 15.39 -7.02
CA SER A 138 -8.75 16.21 -7.86
C SER A 138 -10.08 15.53 -8.16
N LEU A 139 -10.08 14.24 -8.50
CA LEU A 139 -11.31 13.48 -8.77
C LEU A 139 -12.18 13.34 -7.51
N ALA A 140 -11.57 13.07 -6.37
CA ALA A 140 -12.27 13.00 -5.09
C ALA A 140 -12.90 14.36 -4.71
N HIS A 141 -12.16 15.46 -4.92
CA HIS A 141 -12.65 16.81 -4.67
C HIS A 141 -13.85 17.15 -5.57
N ASN A 142 -13.72 16.90 -6.88
CA ASN A 142 -14.76 17.20 -7.87
C ASN A 142 -16.05 16.40 -7.64
N ALA A 143 -15.91 15.13 -7.19
CA ALA A 143 -17.03 14.28 -6.83
C ALA A 143 -17.65 14.62 -5.46
N ALA A 144 -17.13 15.62 -4.73
CA ALA A 144 -17.51 15.94 -3.36
C ALA A 144 -17.41 14.72 -2.40
N TYR A 145 -16.39 13.88 -2.58
CA TYR A 145 -16.10 12.74 -1.71
C TYR A 145 -15.94 13.19 -0.25
N LYS A 146 -16.41 12.40 0.70
CA LYS A 146 -16.45 12.78 2.13
C LYS A 146 -15.73 11.79 3.06
N GLY A 147 -15.16 10.72 2.50
CA GLY A 147 -14.49 9.68 3.27
C GLY A 147 -13.03 10.02 3.60
N ILE A 148 -12.25 8.97 3.77
CA ILE A 148 -10.81 9.03 4.01
C ILE A 148 -10.10 8.49 2.76
N LEU A 149 -9.33 9.34 2.09
CA LEU A 149 -8.46 8.94 0.99
C LEU A 149 -7.10 8.58 1.56
N HIS A 150 -6.74 7.31 1.49
CA HIS A 150 -5.45 6.81 1.95
C HIS A 150 -4.54 6.47 0.75
N VAL A 151 -3.45 7.20 0.63
CA VAL A 151 -2.40 6.87 -0.36
C VAL A 151 -1.49 5.81 0.24
N ALA A 152 -1.61 4.59 -0.28
CA ALA A 152 -0.85 3.45 0.20
C ALA A 152 0.60 3.50 -0.30
N HIS A 153 1.53 2.97 0.51
CA HIS A 153 2.94 2.66 0.17
C HIS A 153 3.65 3.75 -0.65
N ILE A 154 3.56 5.02 -0.20
CA ILE A 154 4.30 6.10 -0.87
C ILE A 154 5.79 5.80 -0.96
N SER A 155 6.38 6.16 -2.11
CA SER A 155 7.78 5.92 -2.40
C SER A 155 8.62 7.20 -2.52
N LEU A 156 7.98 8.38 -2.47
CA LEU A 156 8.59 9.68 -2.76
C LEU A 156 8.30 10.75 -1.69
N PRO A 157 9.31 11.57 -1.32
CA PRO A 157 9.11 12.76 -0.49
C PRO A 157 8.12 13.77 -1.09
N GLU A 158 8.17 13.98 -2.41
CA GLU A 158 7.30 14.89 -3.16
C GLU A 158 5.82 14.49 -3.03
N SER A 159 5.54 13.20 -2.89
CA SER A 159 4.19 12.70 -2.62
C SER A 159 3.68 13.15 -1.25
N VAL A 160 4.54 13.16 -0.23
CA VAL A 160 4.20 13.65 1.12
C VAL A 160 3.90 15.14 1.07
N GLU A 161 4.77 15.93 0.43
CA GLU A 161 4.62 17.38 0.30
C GLU A 161 3.33 17.75 -0.45
N LEU A 162 3.02 17.05 -1.53
CA LEU A 162 1.77 17.22 -2.27
C LEU A 162 0.54 16.97 -1.37
N LEU A 163 0.56 15.90 -0.56
CA LEU A 163 -0.53 15.59 0.35
C LEU A 163 -0.68 16.64 1.45
N GLU A 164 0.40 17.21 1.96
CA GLU A 164 0.36 18.29 2.97
C GLU A 164 -0.31 19.55 2.42
N ILE A 165 0.04 19.95 1.21
CA ILE A 165 -0.60 21.08 0.53
C ILE A 165 -2.10 20.79 0.35
N ALA A 166 -2.43 19.64 -0.22
CA ALA A 166 -3.81 19.26 -0.51
C ALA A 166 -4.69 19.18 0.75
N ARG A 167 -4.14 18.77 1.91
CA ARG A 167 -4.87 18.73 3.20
C ARG A 167 -5.44 20.09 3.60
N THR A 168 -4.87 21.19 3.13
CA THR A 168 -5.37 22.56 3.42
C THR A 168 -6.52 22.98 2.49
N GLU A 169 -6.72 22.28 1.38
CA GLU A 169 -7.63 22.66 0.31
C GLU A 169 -8.88 21.78 0.23
N VAL A 170 -8.77 20.50 0.63
CA VAL A 170 -9.87 19.53 0.51
C VAL A 170 -10.66 19.39 1.80
N LYS A 171 -11.92 18.91 1.68
CA LYS A 171 -12.83 18.71 2.82
C LYS A 171 -12.87 17.27 3.34
N PHE A 172 -12.23 16.35 2.66
CA PHE A 172 -12.10 14.96 3.08
C PHE A 172 -10.74 14.73 3.75
N THR A 173 -10.62 13.64 4.50
CA THR A 173 -9.36 13.30 5.19
C THR A 173 -8.36 12.68 4.22
N LEU A 174 -7.12 13.18 4.21
CA LEU A 174 -6.00 12.61 3.47
C LEU A 174 -5.01 11.96 4.43
N THR A 175 -4.67 10.70 4.17
CA THR A 175 -3.64 9.95 4.90
C THR A 175 -2.68 9.26 3.94
N CYS A 176 -1.49 8.91 4.42
CA CYS A 176 -0.53 8.12 3.66
C CYS A 176 0.24 7.15 4.55
N GLY A 177 0.67 6.05 3.95
CA GLY A 177 1.52 5.06 4.58
C GLY A 177 2.83 4.88 3.81
N VAL A 178 3.87 4.44 4.51
CA VAL A 178 5.17 4.11 3.92
C VAL A 178 5.59 2.70 4.32
N THR A 179 6.28 2.00 3.43
CA THR A 179 6.68 0.63 3.68
C THR A 179 8.10 0.52 4.23
N PRO A 180 8.43 -0.57 4.93
CA PRO A 180 9.79 -0.85 5.35
C PRO A 180 10.80 -0.81 4.21
N HIS A 181 10.43 -1.29 3.01
CA HIS A 181 11.34 -1.32 1.88
C HIS A 181 11.63 0.08 1.31
N HIS A 182 10.66 0.98 1.24
CA HIS A 182 10.93 2.37 0.84
C HIS A 182 11.70 3.19 1.89
N LEU A 183 11.74 2.73 3.15
CA LEU A 183 12.52 3.35 4.23
C LEU A 183 13.95 2.79 4.34
N LEU A 184 14.21 1.57 3.86
CA LEU A 184 15.45 0.85 4.13
C LEU A 184 16.27 0.54 2.88
N LEU A 185 15.61 0.39 1.71
CA LEU A 185 16.23 0.03 0.44
C LEU A 185 16.19 1.20 -0.54
N HIS A 186 17.06 1.17 -1.54
CA HIS A 186 17.10 2.14 -2.64
C HIS A 186 17.42 1.44 -3.96
N ASP A 187 17.13 2.08 -5.07
CA ASP A 187 17.15 1.55 -6.43
C ASP A 187 18.48 0.90 -6.84
N THR A 188 19.63 1.49 -6.43
CA THR A 188 20.95 0.93 -6.81
C THR A 188 21.19 -0.46 -6.24
N LYS A 189 20.42 -0.89 -5.22
CA LYS A 189 20.45 -2.29 -4.74
C LYS A 189 19.98 -3.27 -5.81
N MET A 190 19.19 -2.82 -6.78
CA MET A 190 18.72 -3.64 -7.91
C MET A 190 19.79 -3.85 -9.00
N ASN A 191 20.94 -3.19 -8.93
CA ASN A 191 22.06 -3.41 -9.86
C ASN A 191 22.81 -4.74 -9.66
N LYS A 192 22.39 -5.55 -8.70
CA LYS A 192 22.98 -6.85 -8.41
C LYS A 192 22.33 -7.96 -9.26
N ALA A 193 23.00 -9.11 -9.38
CA ALA A 193 22.49 -10.26 -10.11
C ALA A 193 21.13 -10.77 -9.59
N ASP A 194 20.89 -10.62 -8.29
CA ASP A 194 19.66 -10.97 -7.59
C ASP A 194 18.68 -9.80 -7.44
N GLY A 195 18.92 -8.68 -8.12
CA GLY A 195 18.13 -7.44 -8.02
C GLY A 195 16.64 -7.61 -8.32
N LEU A 196 16.26 -8.62 -9.12
CA LEU A 196 14.85 -8.97 -9.36
C LEU A 196 14.11 -9.38 -8.09
N LEU A 197 14.81 -9.90 -7.09
CA LEU A 197 14.21 -10.24 -5.79
C LEU A 197 13.66 -9.00 -5.07
N LEU A 198 14.18 -7.80 -5.42
CA LEU A 198 13.74 -6.51 -4.87
C LEU A 198 12.68 -5.82 -5.71
N LYS A 199 12.15 -6.48 -6.74
CA LYS A 199 11.09 -5.90 -7.58
C LYS A 199 9.77 -5.81 -6.83
N MET A 200 9.19 -4.58 -6.72
CA MET A 200 7.87 -4.27 -6.16
C MET A 200 7.26 -3.05 -6.86
N ASN A 201 6.00 -2.71 -6.56
CA ASN A 201 5.27 -1.56 -7.08
C ASN A 201 4.64 -0.74 -5.94
N PRO A 202 4.93 0.56 -5.80
CA PRO A 202 5.89 1.34 -6.58
C PRO A 202 7.33 0.81 -6.44
N PRO A 203 8.22 1.05 -7.43
CA PRO A 203 9.58 0.58 -7.34
C PRO A 203 10.41 1.35 -6.30
N LEU A 204 11.55 0.80 -5.93
CA LEU A 204 12.53 1.49 -5.11
C LEU A 204 12.97 2.79 -5.79
N ARG A 205 13.27 3.80 -4.99
CA ARG A 205 13.72 5.12 -5.43
C ARG A 205 15.17 5.38 -5.03
N SER A 206 15.67 6.57 -5.35
CA SER A 206 17.02 6.96 -5.03
C SER A 206 17.31 6.86 -3.52
N LYS A 207 18.60 6.79 -3.18
CA LYS A 207 19.05 6.82 -1.77
C LYS A 207 18.58 8.10 -1.07
N GLU A 208 18.58 9.23 -1.78
CA GLU A 208 18.14 10.51 -1.26
C GLU A 208 16.62 10.50 -0.94
N ALA A 209 15.79 10.00 -1.85
CA ALA A 209 14.34 9.85 -1.63
C ALA A 209 14.07 8.99 -0.40
N LYS A 210 14.73 7.84 -0.27
CA LYS A 210 14.64 6.96 0.89
C LYS A 210 15.04 7.67 2.20
N ASP A 211 16.15 8.40 2.20
CA ASP A 211 16.64 9.09 3.40
C ASP A 211 15.70 10.23 3.81
N ASN A 212 15.13 10.95 2.84
CA ASN A 212 14.12 11.99 3.08
C ASN A 212 12.79 11.40 3.59
N LEU A 213 12.31 10.29 3.04
CA LEU A 213 11.11 9.60 3.57
C LEU A 213 11.30 9.16 5.03
N MET A 214 12.49 8.64 5.37
CA MET A 214 12.82 8.29 6.76
C MET A 214 12.77 9.51 7.67
N LYS A 215 13.29 10.65 7.23
CA LYS A 215 13.21 11.92 7.98
C LYS A 215 11.76 12.37 8.15
N MET A 216 10.98 12.37 7.08
CA MET A 216 9.55 12.75 7.11
C MET A 216 8.73 11.85 8.03
N LEU A 217 9.02 10.55 8.10
CA LEU A 217 8.36 9.64 9.04
C LEU A 217 8.70 10.02 10.49
N LEU A 218 9.97 10.33 10.80
CA LEU A 218 10.40 10.78 12.14
C LEU A 218 9.81 12.14 12.53
N GLU A 219 9.48 12.98 11.57
CA GLU A 219 8.79 14.27 11.74
C GLU A 219 7.26 14.14 11.81
N GLU A 220 6.71 12.92 11.79
CA GLU A 220 5.27 12.62 11.81
C GLU A 220 4.47 13.18 10.61
N ARG A 221 5.13 13.42 9.49
CA ARG A 221 4.51 13.89 8.23
C ARG A 221 3.84 12.74 7.48
N ILE A 222 4.24 11.49 7.76
CA ILE A 222 3.65 10.25 7.24
C ILE A 222 2.84 9.60 8.38
N ASN A 223 1.63 9.15 8.09
CA ASN A 223 0.69 8.74 9.13
C ASN A 223 1.07 7.42 9.82
N TRP A 224 1.53 6.41 9.06
CA TRP A 224 1.93 5.11 9.63
C TRP A 224 2.85 4.31 8.71
N ILE A 225 3.38 3.24 9.28
CA ILE A 225 4.11 2.20 8.55
C ILE A 225 3.12 1.10 8.14
N GLU A 226 3.12 0.75 6.86
CA GLU A 226 2.40 -0.40 6.31
C GLU A 226 3.37 -1.36 5.64
N THR A 227 3.10 -2.65 5.70
CA THR A 227 4.11 -3.64 5.32
C THR A 227 4.18 -3.92 3.84
N ASP A 228 3.07 -3.75 3.13
CA ASP A 228 2.90 -4.25 1.76
C ASP A 228 3.50 -5.66 1.61
N HIS A 229 3.14 -6.55 2.57
CA HIS A 229 3.65 -7.90 2.63
C HIS A 229 3.11 -8.73 1.47
N ALA A 230 3.94 -8.93 0.46
CA ALA A 230 3.61 -9.65 -0.77
C ALA A 230 4.71 -10.65 -1.13
N PRO A 231 4.80 -11.79 -0.41
CA PRO A 231 5.80 -12.82 -0.70
C PRO A 231 5.48 -13.53 -2.01
N HIS A 232 6.53 -13.85 -2.75
CA HIS A 232 6.50 -14.66 -3.96
C HIS A 232 7.58 -15.72 -3.91
N LEU A 233 7.39 -16.82 -4.63
CA LEU A 233 8.43 -17.81 -4.80
C LEU A 233 9.60 -17.24 -5.61
N LYS A 234 10.80 -17.74 -5.34
CA LYS A 234 12.02 -17.25 -5.99
C LYS A 234 11.99 -17.40 -7.50
N ASN A 235 11.44 -18.52 -7.99
CA ASN A 235 11.26 -18.75 -9.42
C ASN A 235 10.28 -17.79 -10.09
N GLU A 236 9.21 -17.37 -9.38
CA GLU A 236 8.25 -16.36 -9.89
C GLU A 236 8.89 -14.98 -10.01
N LYS A 237 9.87 -14.67 -9.16
CA LYS A 237 10.58 -13.40 -9.19
C LYS A 237 11.70 -13.39 -10.23
N LEU A 238 12.44 -14.46 -10.38
CA LEU A 238 13.61 -14.56 -11.28
C LEU A 238 13.25 -14.98 -12.70
N GLY A 239 12.03 -15.49 -12.92
CA GLY A 239 11.48 -15.87 -14.22
C GLY A 239 10.15 -15.16 -14.51
N PRO A 240 9.63 -15.29 -15.75
CA PRO A 240 8.32 -14.76 -16.09
C PRO A 240 7.23 -15.29 -15.14
N PRO A 241 6.31 -14.44 -14.65
CA PRO A 241 6.07 -13.02 -15.03
C PRO A 241 6.93 -11.99 -14.29
N TYR A 242 8.00 -12.38 -13.61
CA TYR A 242 8.85 -11.49 -12.80
C TYR A 242 8.03 -10.76 -11.73
N ALA A 243 7.46 -11.51 -10.81
CA ALA A 243 6.50 -11.03 -9.83
C ALA A 243 7.00 -9.81 -9.03
N SER A 244 6.10 -8.85 -8.78
CA SER A 244 6.35 -7.68 -7.94
C SER A 244 5.79 -7.88 -6.55
N GLY A 245 6.62 -7.72 -5.53
CA GLY A 245 6.28 -7.88 -4.12
C GLY A 245 7.43 -8.53 -3.33
N ILE A 246 7.53 -8.18 -2.06
CA ILE A 246 8.53 -8.74 -1.13
C ILE A 246 7.92 -9.00 0.25
N PRO A 247 8.51 -9.88 1.08
CA PRO A 247 8.06 -10.07 2.46
C PRO A 247 8.30 -8.81 3.30
N GLY A 248 7.24 -8.13 3.74
CA GLY A 248 7.32 -6.90 4.55
C GLY A 248 7.23 -7.14 6.07
N PHE A 249 6.57 -8.21 6.54
CA PHE A 249 6.45 -8.48 7.98
C PHE A 249 7.78 -8.77 8.67
N PRO A 250 8.67 -9.61 8.13
CA PRO A 250 9.87 -10.05 8.84
C PRO A 250 10.85 -8.92 9.17
N ILE A 251 10.80 -7.81 8.44
CA ILE A 251 11.74 -6.70 8.64
C ILE A 251 11.28 -5.70 9.71
N LEU A 252 10.03 -5.77 10.18
CA LEU A 252 9.49 -4.79 11.13
C LEU A 252 10.32 -4.63 12.40
N PRO A 253 10.77 -5.68 13.09
CA PRO A 253 11.62 -5.51 14.29
C PRO A 253 12.93 -4.78 13.99
N THR A 254 13.56 -5.08 12.85
CA THR A 254 14.77 -4.37 12.40
C THR A 254 14.48 -2.90 12.09
N LEU A 255 13.36 -2.60 11.42
CA LEU A 255 12.95 -1.21 11.19
C LEU A 255 12.72 -0.47 12.50
N ILE A 256 12.00 -1.06 13.46
CA ILE A 256 11.76 -0.45 14.78
C ILE A 256 13.07 -0.16 15.51
N ARG A 257 14.04 -1.11 15.48
CA ARG A 257 15.38 -0.87 16.05
C ARG A 257 16.06 0.31 15.36
N LYS A 258 16.08 0.37 14.03
CA LYS A 258 16.69 1.48 13.27
C LYS A 258 16.01 2.83 13.53
N LEU A 259 14.69 2.86 13.73
CA LEU A 259 13.97 4.08 14.13
C LEU A 259 14.44 4.56 15.51
N ARG A 260 14.60 3.65 16.48
CA ARG A 260 15.15 3.98 17.82
C ARG A 260 16.57 4.51 17.74
N GLU A 261 17.44 3.88 16.95
CA GLU A 261 18.83 4.34 16.71
C GLU A 261 18.87 5.75 16.09
N LYS A 262 17.84 6.13 15.32
CA LYS A 262 17.66 7.48 14.75
C LYS A 262 16.94 8.46 15.69
N GLY A 263 16.68 8.08 16.94
CA GLY A 263 16.09 8.95 17.96
C GLY A 263 14.57 8.92 18.06
N ALA A 264 13.89 7.99 17.38
CA ALA A 264 12.44 7.85 17.52
C ALA A 264 12.06 7.48 18.98
N SER A 265 11.19 8.28 19.58
CA SER A 265 10.67 7.99 20.92
C SER A 265 9.72 6.78 20.90
N PRO A 266 9.56 6.08 22.02
CA PRO A 266 8.54 5.01 22.13
C PRO A 266 7.14 5.49 21.76
N GLY A 267 6.77 6.71 22.12
CA GLY A 267 5.47 7.30 21.79
C GLY A 267 5.30 7.56 20.28
N LEU A 268 6.35 7.99 19.58
CA LEU A 268 6.33 8.11 18.12
C LEU A 268 6.15 6.73 17.47
N ILE A 269 6.93 5.73 17.87
CA ILE A 269 6.82 4.36 17.36
C ILE A 269 5.40 3.84 17.55
N ASP A 270 4.82 4.03 18.72
CA ASP A 270 3.43 3.66 19.00
C ASP A 270 2.44 4.32 18.04
N ARG A 271 2.59 5.61 17.78
CA ARG A 271 1.70 6.32 16.85
C ARG A 271 1.78 5.77 15.44
N ILE A 272 2.98 5.64 14.89
CA ILE A 272 3.18 5.24 13.48
C ILE A 272 3.02 3.75 13.21
N THR A 273 2.94 2.90 14.23
CA THR A 273 2.76 1.45 14.07
C THR A 273 1.43 0.93 14.61
N HIS A 274 0.70 1.73 15.40
CA HIS A 274 -0.52 1.26 16.07
C HIS A 274 -1.59 2.34 16.23
N LEU A 275 -1.32 3.44 16.99
CA LEU A 275 -2.35 4.35 17.44
C LEU A 275 -3.06 5.10 16.29
N ASN A 276 -2.30 5.57 15.30
CA ASN A 276 -2.86 6.27 14.15
C ASN A 276 -3.75 5.34 13.32
N ILE A 277 -3.34 4.07 13.17
CA ILE A 277 -4.11 3.04 12.48
C ILE A 277 -5.41 2.80 13.23
N CYS A 278 -5.35 2.52 14.55
CA CYS A 278 -6.55 2.31 15.37
C CYS A 278 -7.53 3.48 15.29
N LYS A 279 -7.01 4.72 15.33
CA LYS A 279 -7.84 5.94 15.25
C LYS A 279 -8.51 6.08 13.88
N ILE A 280 -7.77 5.90 12.79
CA ILE A 280 -8.29 6.14 11.44
C ILE A 280 -9.26 5.04 11.01
N TYR A 281 -8.95 3.78 11.35
CA TYR A 281 -9.82 2.63 11.04
C TYR A 281 -10.93 2.42 12.06
N ASN A 282 -10.96 3.23 13.13
CA ASN A 282 -11.92 3.08 14.23
C ASN A 282 -11.96 1.66 14.81
N VAL A 283 -10.79 1.06 15.00
CA VAL A 283 -10.65 -0.30 15.53
C VAL A 283 -9.89 -0.29 16.86
N SER A 284 -10.25 -1.23 17.74
CA SER A 284 -9.53 -1.46 19.00
C SER A 284 -8.71 -2.74 18.87
N ILE A 285 -7.40 -2.59 18.69
CA ILE A 285 -6.49 -3.71 18.52
C ILE A 285 -5.58 -3.78 19.77
N PRO A 286 -5.55 -4.89 20.51
CA PRO A 286 -4.67 -5.02 21.65
C PRO A 286 -3.20 -5.05 21.22
N LYS A 287 -2.34 -4.32 21.93
CA LYS A 287 -0.89 -4.39 21.72
C LYS A 287 -0.37 -5.76 22.17
N ARG A 288 0.49 -6.34 21.36
CA ARG A 288 1.23 -7.55 21.71
C ARG A 288 2.73 -7.26 21.60
N PRO A 289 3.57 -7.76 22.53
CA PRO A 289 5.02 -7.64 22.41
C PRO A 289 5.50 -8.38 21.17
N LEU A 290 6.44 -7.76 20.43
CA LEU A 290 7.19 -8.43 19.38
C LEU A 290 8.17 -9.38 20.07
N ASN A 291 8.04 -10.67 19.82
CA ASN A 291 9.04 -11.65 20.23
C ASN A 291 10.15 -11.71 19.17
N ASP A 292 11.40 -11.88 19.61
CA ASP A 292 12.51 -12.18 18.71
C ASP A 292 12.30 -13.60 18.14
N VAL A 293 11.81 -13.65 16.90
CA VAL A 293 11.62 -14.89 16.13
C VAL A 293 12.55 -14.84 14.93
N GLU A 294 12.96 -16.00 14.42
CA GLU A 294 13.67 -16.13 13.15
C GLU A 294 12.73 -15.77 11.98
N LEU A 295 12.61 -14.48 11.69
CA LEU A 295 11.51 -13.87 10.94
C LEU A 295 11.54 -14.17 9.42
N PHE A 296 12.68 -14.65 8.90
CA PHE A 296 12.81 -15.03 7.48
C PHE A 296 12.86 -16.52 7.23
N ARG A 297 12.73 -17.35 8.25
CA ARG A 297 12.89 -18.82 8.14
C ARG A 297 11.93 -19.47 7.15
N GLU A 298 10.74 -18.90 6.99
CA GLU A 298 9.69 -19.44 6.12
C GLU A 298 9.73 -18.91 4.68
N TYR A 299 10.69 -18.01 4.36
CA TYR A 299 10.80 -17.40 3.04
C TYR A 299 12.04 -17.92 2.30
N GLU A 300 11.89 -18.14 0.99
CA GLU A 300 12.97 -18.65 0.14
C GLU A 300 14.16 -17.69 -0.01
N PHE A 301 13.97 -16.41 0.34
CA PHE A 301 15.01 -15.38 0.31
C PHE A 301 14.71 -14.26 1.32
N ASN A 302 15.78 -13.60 1.74
CA ASN A 302 15.70 -12.38 2.54
C ASN A 302 15.94 -11.16 1.66
N ALA A 303 14.89 -10.42 1.32
CA ALA A 303 14.98 -9.21 0.51
C ALA A 303 15.84 -8.08 1.15
N TYR A 304 16.14 -8.19 2.44
CA TYR A 304 16.87 -7.19 3.22
C TYR A 304 18.27 -7.68 3.63
N GLU A 305 18.72 -8.80 3.09
CA GLU A 305 20.09 -9.27 3.27
C GLU A 305 21.06 -8.22 2.70
N ASN A 306 22.05 -7.84 3.43
CA ASN A 306 23.02 -6.79 3.04
C ASN A 306 22.47 -5.34 3.00
N MET A 307 21.55 -4.99 3.91
CA MET A 307 21.15 -3.60 4.13
C MET A 307 22.32 -2.77 4.71
#